data_4e3a99c943a30ff28ff576137aad6b5e
#
_entry.id   4e3a99c943a30ff28ff576137aad6b5e
#
_cell.length_a   1.000
_cell.length_b   1.000
_cell.length_c   1.000
_cell.angle_alpha   90.00
_cell.angle_beta   90.00
_cell.angle_gamma   90.00
#
_symmetry.space_group_name_H-M   'P 1'
#
loop_
_entity.id
_entity.type
_entity.pdbx_description
1 polymer ?
#
loop_
_entity_poly.entity_id
_entity_poly.type
_entity_poly.pdbx_seq_one_letter_code
_entity_poly.pdbx_strand_id
1 'polypeptide(L)'
;MNDFIFHNPDKVYFGRNQMKNLPGELLNYGRRVLLVYGGGSIKRNGLYDKVVTAVRGNGMELFELSGVEPNPRHTTANKGAAICKKEKIDVILAVGGGSTIDCAKGIAAAALTDDGDVWPLVSNGVWVTEALPVVAVLTNAATGSEMDAWCVISNMDTNEKIGLGGDALIPKAAFENPEFSFTLPAYQTACGAFDIFNHVLDNYYLAGEATFDMVLEMQEAVMRAVVKWTPVALKEPENYEARANLMWASSMALNSILDAGTVHACPCHGMEHELSAYYDITHGHGLAILTPRWLTYILNDETAPAICRLGETVFGLEKSGNVVDGAKAAIEAVSSFAFDTLGLEPSLSKLGIDETHFKAMAEHVCGESGIIGLRSLNVDDVVNIYKMCL
;
A
#
# COMPACT_ATOMS: atom_id res chain seq x y z
N MET A 1 -8.11 22.94 -9.33
CA MET A 1 -6.71 22.48 -9.29
C MET A 1 -5.97 23.26 -8.23
N ASN A 2 -5.36 22.58 -7.27
CA ASN A 2 -4.55 23.17 -6.21
C ASN A 2 -3.10 23.36 -6.70
N ASP A 3 -2.36 24.28 -6.07
CA ASP A 3 -0.91 24.36 -6.29
C ASP A 3 -0.22 23.13 -5.70
N PHE A 4 0.80 22.60 -6.35
CA PHE A 4 1.51 21.42 -5.90
C PHE A 4 3.02 21.49 -6.23
N ILE A 5 3.79 20.70 -5.49
CA ILE A 5 5.19 20.40 -5.79
C ILE A 5 5.27 18.89 -6.00
N PHE A 6 5.78 18.46 -7.16
CA PHE A 6 6.07 17.06 -7.42
C PHE A 6 7.59 16.84 -7.37
N HIS A 7 8.02 15.98 -6.47
CA HIS A 7 9.41 15.56 -6.34
C HIS A 7 9.45 14.11 -5.85
N ASN A 8 9.91 13.20 -6.71
CA ASN A 8 10.18 11.82 -6.33
C ASN A 8 11.61 11.46 -6.75
N PRO A 9 12.55 11.38 -5.80
CA PRO A 9 13.97 11.13 -6.08
C PRO A 9 14.30 9.65 -6.28
N ASP A 10 13.34 8.72 -6.20
CA ASP A 10 13.59 7.30 -6.33
C ASP A 10 14.07 6.91 -7.73
N LYS A 11 14.99 5.94 -7.79
CA LYS A 11 15.50 5.38 -9.02
C LYS A 11 14.94 3.98 -9.26
N VAL A 12 14.05 3.82 -10.21
CA VAL A 12 13.45 2.53 -10.51
C VAL A 12 14.27 1.74 -11.53
N TYR A 13 14.65 0.54 -11.16
CA TYR A 13 15.27 -0.47 -12.03
C TYR A 13 14.22 -1.50 -12.44
N PHE A 14 13.47 -1.26 -13.51
CA PHE A 14 12.36 -2.09 -13.94
C PHE A 14 12.78 -3.16 -14.97
N GLY A 15 12.42 -4.42 -14.72
CA GLY A 15 12.54 -5.53 -15.68
C GLY A 15 13.60 -6.58 -15.33
N ARG A 16 13.61 -7.67 -16.13
CA ARG A 16 14.36 -8.93 -15.88
C ARG A 16 15.84 -8.75 -15.61
N ASN A 17 16.48 -7.83 -16.30
CA ASN A 17 17.94 -7.73 -16.33
C ASN A 17 18.50 -6.67 -15.37
N GLN A 18 17.66 -6.05 -14.54
CA GLN A 18 18.07 -4.89 -13.76
C GLN A 18 18.78 -5.28 -12.44
N MET A 19 18.57 -6.50 -11.93
CA MET A 19 19.23 -6.97 -10.70
C MET A 19 20.77 -6.97 -10.78
N LYS A 20 21.34 -6.98 -11.98
CA LYS A 20 22.80 -6.82 -12.16
C LYS A 20 23.35 -5.49 -11.64
N ASN A 21 22.48 -4.47 -11.52
CA ASN A 21 22.86 -3.15 -11.04
C ASN A 21 22.80 -3.04 -9.49
N LEU A 22 22.18 -4.02 -8.80
CA LEU A 22 22.00 -3.98 -7.34
C LEU A 22 23.30 -3.77 -6.57
N PRO A 23 24.43 -4.48 -6.87
CA PRO A 23 25.67 -4.27 -6.13
C PRO A 23 26.22 -2.85 -6.29
N GLY A 24 26.17 -2.30 -7.51
CA GLY A 24 26.63 -0.95 -7.79
C GLY A 24 25.79 0.10 -7.08
N GLU A 25 24.48 -0.10 -7.03
CA GLU A 25 23.57 0.82 -6.32
C GLU A 25 23.84 0.81 -4.81
N LEU A 26 23.94 -0.37 -4.19
CA LEU A 26 24.23 -0.49 -2.76
C LEU A 26 25.59 0.15 -2.38
N LEU A 27 26.61 -0.02 -3.21
CA LEU A 27 27.94 0.56 -2.97
C LEU A 27 27.97 2.09 -2.97
N ASN A 28 26.98 2.76 -3.54
CA ASN A 28 26.83 4.22 -3.44
C ASN A 28 26.61 4.70 -2.01
N TYR A 29 26.08 3.83 -1.15
CA TYR A 29 25.72 4.16 0.24
C TYR A 29 26.69 3.58 1.26
N GLY A 30 27.37 2.47 0.94
CA GLY A 30 28.35 1.86 1.82
C GLY A 30 28.53 0.35 1.60
N ARG A 31 29.13 -0.33 2.57
CA ARG A 31 29.47 -1.75 2.46
C ARG A 31 28.82 -2.64 3.52
N ARG A 32 28.19 -2.06 4.52
CA ARG A 32 27.54 -2.78 5.61
C ARG A 32 26.03 -2.76 5.37
N VAL A 33 25.49 -3.88 4.86
CA VAL A 33 24.12 -4.00 4.36
C VAL A 33 23.29 -4.79 5.36
N LEU A 34 22.13 -4.23 5.80
CA LEU A 34 21.11 -4.98 6.51
C LEU A 34 20.07 -5.49 5.50
N LEU A 35 19.99 -6.79 5.28
CA LEU A 35 18.95 -7.44 4.50
C LEU A 35 17.73 -7.68 5.37
N VAL A 36 16.61 -7.04 5.02
CA VAL A 36 15.31 -7.17 5.69
C VAL A 36 14.36 -7.96 4.80
N TYR A 37 13.70 -9.01 5.34
CA TYR A 37 12.75 -9.84 4.61
C TYR A 37 11.73 -10.52 5.51
N GLY A 38 10.62 -10.98 4.93
CA GLY A 38 9.51 -11.60 5.64
C GLY A 38 9.71 -13.09 5.97
N GLY A 39 8.64 -13.88 5.91
CA GLY A 39 8.57 -15.29 6.33
C GLY A 39 9.28 -16.32 5.44
N GLY A 40 10.20 -15.92 4.57
CA GLY A 40 11.07 -16.83 3.82
C GLY A 40 10.59 -17.25 2.43
N SER A 41 9.59 -16.58 1.85
CA SER A 41 9.18 -16.80 0.45
C SER A 41 10.35 -16.62 -0.52
N ILE A 42 11.19 -15.60 -0.31
CA ILE A 42 12.36 -15.32 -1.13
C ILE A 42 13.43 -16.42 -1.08
N LYS A 43 13.47 -17.21 -0.01
CA LYS A 43 14.35 -18.39 0.09
C LYS A 43 13.81 -19.54 -0.78
N ARG A 44 12.50 -19.75 -0.75
CA ARG A 44 11.86 -20.83 -1.52
C ARG A 44 11.94 -20.62 -3.04
N ASN A 45 11.89 -19.36 -3.49
CA ASN A 45 11.96 -19.03 -4.93
C ASN A 45 13.39 -18.70 -5.43
N GLY A 46 14.40 -18.79 -4.57
CA GLY A 46 15.80 -18.59 -4.91
C GLY A 46 16.25 -17.12 -5.05
N LEU A 47 15.37 -16.14 -4.78
CA LEU A 47 15.75 -14.73 -4.82
C LEU A 47 16.74 -14.37 -3.70
N TYR A 48 16.60 -14.99 -2.52
CA TYR A 48 17.53 -14.82 -1.41
C TYR A 48 18.97 -15.13 -1.82
N ASP A 49 19.21 -16.27 -2.46
CA ASP A 49 20.57 -16.68 -2.87
C ASP A 49 21.15 -15.73 -3.91
N LYS A 50 20.32 -15.23 -4.83
CA LYS A 50 20.73 -14.21 -5.81
C LYS A 50 21.18 -12.93 -5.14
N VAL A 51 20.39 -12.44 -4.16
CA VAL A 51 20.69 -11.22 -3.40
C VAL A 51 21.94 -11.39 -2.54
N VAL A 52 22.06 -12.48 -1.79
CA VAL A 52 23.25 -12.77 -0.95
C VAL A 52 24.52 -12.85 -1.80
N THR A 53 24.44 -13.53 -2.94
CA THR A 53 25.56 -13.63 -3.89
C THR A 53 25.94 -12.26 -4.45
N ALA A 54 24.96 -11.43 -4.80
CA ALA A 54 25.19 -10.08 -5.31
C ALA A 54 25.87 -9.19 -4.27
N VAL A 55 25.47 -9.25 -3.00
CA VAL A 55 26.04 -8.43 -1.92
C VAL A 55 27.44 -8.93 -1.57
N ARG A 56 27.58 -10.21 -1.16
CA ARG A 56 28.85 -10.77 -0.67
C ARG A 56 29.90 -10.89 -1.78
N GLY A 57 29.48 -11.23 -3.01
CA GLY A 57 30.36 -11.34 -4.18
C GLY A 57 31.01 -10.02 -4.60
N ASN A 58 30.49 -8.89 -4.12
CA ASN A 58 31.06 -7.56 -4.37
C ASN A 58 31.75 -6.95 -3.12
N GLY A 59 32.09 -7.78 -2.14
CA GLY A 59 32.88 -7.39 -0.97
C GLY A 59 32.11 -6.54 0.05
N MET A 60 30.79 -6.67 0.12
CA MET A 60 29.97 -6.07 1.15
C MET A 60 29.69 -7.06 2.29
N GLU A 61 29.59 -6.55 3.50
CA GLU A 61 29.19 -7.30 4.69
C GLU A 61 27.66 -7.35 4.76
N LEU A 62 27.09 -8.54 5.00
CA LEU A 62 25.66 -8.77 5.03
C LEU A 62 25.20 -9.16 6.44
N PHE A 63 24.32 -8.37 7.00
CA PHE A 63 23.57 -8.62 8.22
C PHE A 63 22.11 -8.90 7.86
N GLU A 64 21.37 -9.60 8.70
CA GLU A 64 20.03 -10.06 8.34
C GLU A 64 19.01 -9.80 9.45
N LEU A 65 17.83 -9.34 9.06
CA LEU A 65 16.61 -9.35 9.85
C LEU A 65 15.52 -10.06 9.04
N SER A 66 15.06 -11.20 9.54
CA SER A 66 14.01 -12.00 8.92
C SER A 66 12.75 -12.01 9.78
N GLY A 67 11.64 -12.43 9.16
CA GLY A 67 10.39 -12.65 9.89
C GLY A 67 9.54 -11.39 10.04
N VAL A 68 9.71 -10.40 9.13
CA VAL A 68 8.78 -9.25 9.09
C VAL A 68 7.37 -9.75 8.86
N GLU A 69 6.46 -9.30 9.69
CA GLU A 69 5.05 -9.66 9.71
C GLU A 69 4.27 -8.93 8.59
N PRO A 70 3.11 -9.43 8.14
CA PRO A 70 2.29 -8.76 7.14
C PRO A 70 1.89 -7.33 7.51
N ASN A 71 1.48 -7.05 8.72
CA ASN A 71 1.35 -5.70 9.26
C ASN A 71 2.58 -5.44 10.13
N PRO A 72 3.63 -4.74 9.67
CA PRO A 72 4.94 -4.74 10.33
C PRO A 72 4.85 -4.10 11.71
N ARG A 73 5.44 -4.80 12.70
CA ARG A 73 5.37 -4.41 14.12
C ARG A 73 6.48 -3.43 14.48
N HIS A 74 6.16 -2.44 15.32
CA HIS A 74 7.17 -1.52 15.87
C HIS A 74 8.32 -2.28 16.55
N THR A 75 8.01 -3.39 17.25
CA THR A 75 9.01 -4.21 17.92
C THR A 75 9.99 -4.88 16.94
N THR A 76 9.55 -5.25 15.73
CA THR A 76 10.41 -5.80 14.70
C THR A 76 11.26 -4.70 14.06
N ALA A 77 10.71 -3.51 13.84
CA ALA A 77 11.47 -2.36 13.40
C ALA A 77 12.56 -1.98 14.41
N ASN A 78 12.25 -1.93 15.70
CA ASN A 78 13.20 -1.64 16.77
C ASN A 78 14.35 -2.67 16.86
N LYS A 79 14.07 -3.96 16.65
CA LYS A 79 15.13 -4.98 16.52
C LYS A 79 16.09 -4.68 15.37
N GLY A 80 15.56 -4.27 14.22
CA GLY A 80 16.35 -3.85 13.07
C GLY A 80 17.20 -2.61 13.36
N ALA A 81 16.62 -1.60 14.00
CA ALA A 81 17.32 -0.39 14.42
C ALA A 81 18.49 -0.70 15.38
N ALA A 82 18.29 -1.63 16.32
CA ALA A 82 19.34 -2.09 17.22
C ALA A 82 20.50 -2.76 16.45
N ILE A 83 20.19 -3.58 15.41
CA ILE A 83 21.22 -4.14 14.53
C ILE A 83 21.97 -3.02 13.79
N CYS A 84 21.23 -2.05 13.23
CA CYS A 84 21.84 -0.93 12.51
C CYS A 84 22.84 -0.16 13.38
N LYS A 85 22.47 0.16 14.60
CA LYS A 85 23.35 0.87 15.55
C LYS A 85 24.58 0.02 15.93
N LYS A 86 24.36 -1.22 16.36
CA LYS A 86 25.41 -2.12 16.80
C LYS A 86 26.43 -2.41 15.71
N GLU A 87 25.95 -2.73 14.53
CA GLU A 87 26.76 -3.16 13.41
C GLU A 87 27.14 -2.00 12.46
N LYS A 88 26.76 -0.76 12.78
CA LYS A 88 27.03 0.43 11.97
C LYS A 88 26.64 0.23 10.50
N ILE A 89 25.39 -0.11 10.27
CA ILE A 89 24.85 -0.37 8.94
C ILE A 89 24.87 0.91 8.10
N ASP A 90 25.29 0.81 6.86
CA ASP A 90 25.34 1.92 5.91
C ASP A 90 24.06 2.02 5.08
N VAL A 91 23.44 0.87 4.75
CA VAL A 91 22.26 0.80 3.88
C VAL A 91 21.37 -0.39 4.25
N ILE A 92 20.06 -0.20 4.16
CA ILE A 92 19.07 -1.24 4.39
C ILE A 92 18.57 -1.73 3.03
N LEU A 93 18.62 -3.06 2.81
CA LEU A 93 18.11 -3.72 1.63
C LEU A 93 16.82 -4.47 1.99
N ALA A 94 15.67 -3.93 1.60
CA ALA A 94 14.37 -4.56 1.79
C ALA A 94 14.08 -5.50 0.61
N VAL A 95 13.84 -6.80 0.88
CA VAL A 95 13.49 -7.77 -0.17
C VAL A 95 12.16 -8.42 0.18
N GLY A 96 11.08 -7.91 -0.41
CA GLY A 96 9.73 -8.34 -0.07
C GLY A 96 8.64 -7.48 -0.71
N GLY A 97 7.44 -7.56 -0.17
CA GLY A 97 6.32 -6.66 -0.48
C GLY A 97 6.32 -5.43 0.43
N GLY A 98 5.24 -4.64 0.37
CA GLY A 98 5.07 -3.39 1.11
C GLY A 98 5.41 -3.49 2.59
N SER A 99 4.87 -4.47 3.32
CA SER A 99 5.16 -4.64 4.76
C SER A 99 6.65 -4.77 5.08
N THR A 100 7.42 -5.43 4.19
CA THR A 100 8.88 -5.55 4.35
C THR A 100 9.57 -4.22 4.11
N ILE A 101 9.10 -3.45 3.12
CA ILE A 101 9.65 -2.13 2.79
C ILE A 101 9.29 -1.13 3.88
N ASP A 102 8.05 -1.15 4.36
CA ASP A 102 7.58 -0.32 5.48
C ASP A 102 8.40 -0.58 6.75
N CYS A 103 8.62 -1.85 7.09
CA CYS A 103 9.49 -2.22 8.20
C CYS A 103 10.91 -1.64 8.01
N ALA A 104 11.47 -1.76 6.81
CA ALA A 104 12.81 -1.23 6.50
C ALA A 104 12.88 0.30 6.62
N LYS A 105 11.84 1.03 6.21
CA LYS A 105 11.71 2.48 6.40
C LYS A 105 11.61 2.84 7.88
N GLY A 106 10.79 2.11 8.65
CA GLY A 106 10.71 2.27 10.10
C GLY A 106 12.05 2.02 10.80
N ILE A 107 12.78 0.97 10.39
CA ILE A 107 14.15 0.69 10.85
C ILE A 107 15.08 1.87 10.53
N ALA A 108 15.00 2.38 9.30
CA ALA A 108 15.87 3.44 8.81
C ALA A 108 15.72 4.73 9.63
N ALA A 109 14.48 5.09 9.98
CA ALA A 109 14.17 6.22 10.85
C ALA A 109 14.64 5.97 12.30
N ALA A 110 14.23 4.84 12.89
CA ALA A 110 14.54 4.51 14.28
C ALA A 110 16.05 4.34 14.54
N ALA A 111 16.82 3.91 13.55
CA ALA A 111 18.26 3.75 13.67
C ALA A 111 18.99 5.07 14.00
N LEU A 112 18.40 6.21 13.68
CA LEU A 112 18.96 7.53 13.94
C LEU A 112 18.40 8.20 15.21
N THR A 113 17.37 7.63 15.87
CA THR A 113 16.91 8.12 17.18
C THR A 113 17.85 7.63 18.30
N ASP A 114 17.88 8.31 19.44
CA ASP A 114 18.78 7.96 20.54
C ASP A 114 18.51 6.56 21.12
N ASP A 115 17.26 6.22 21.29
CA ASP A 115 16.79 4.95 21.90
C ASP A 115 16.60 3.81 20.89
N GLY A 116 16.47 4.12 19.59
CA GLY A 116 16.20 3.14 18.54
C GLY A 116 14.74 2.68 18.50
N ASP A 117 13.82 3.48 19.05
CA ASP A 117 12.38 3.21 19.04
C ASP A 117 11.69 4.00 17.93
N VAL A 118 10.98 3.29 17.05
CA VAL A 118 10.19 3.90 15.97
C VAL A 118 8.86 4.46 16.47
N TRP A 119 8.29 3.89 17.55
CA TRP A 119 6.92 4.18 17.94
C TRP A 119 6.68 5.64 18.34
N PRO A 120 7.58 6.33 19.06
CA PRO A 120 7.43 7.76 19.32
C PRO A 120 7.39 8.62 18.05
N LEU A 121 8.08 8.24 16.97
CA LEU A 121 8.00 8.93 15.69
C LEU A 121 6.61 8.75 15.07
N VAL A 122 6.09 7.52 15.09
CA VAL A 122 4.79 7.15 14.54
C VAL A 122 3.65 7.83 15.31
N SER A 123 3.58 7.64 16.63
CA SER A 123 2.47 8.11 17.47
C SER A 123 2.39 9.63 17.58
N ASN A 124 3.50 10.35 17.41
CA ASN A 124 3.51 11.80 17.40
C ASN A 124 3.41 12.42 16.00
N GLY A 125 3.24 11.61 14.93
CA GLY A 125 3.11 12.11 13.56
C GLY A 125 4.33 12.90 13.09
N VAL A 126 5.55 12.46 13.46
CA VAL A 126 6.79 13.16 13.11
C VAL A 126 7.06 13.03 11.61
N TRP A 127 7.27 14.17 10.93
CA TRP A 127 7.75 14.14 9.54
C TRP A 127 9.25 13.84 9.53
N VAL A 128 9.63 12.67 8.99
CA VAL A 128 11.00 12.16 9.01
C VAL A 128 11.86 12.85 7.95
N THR A 129 12.85 13.61 8.39
CA THR A 129 13.78 14.36 7.51
C THR A 129 15.14 13.67 7.34
N GLU A 130 15.48 12.72 8.23
CA GLU A 130 16.74 11.96 8.19
C GLU A 130 16.46 10.48 8.45
N ALA A 131 17.02 9.60 7.62
CA ALA A 131 16.93 8.15 7.76
C ALA A 131 18.15 7.48 7.10
N LEU A 132 18.44 6.23 7.48
CA LEU A 132 19.40 5.43 6.71
C LEU A 132 18.85 5.20 5.29
N PRO A 133 19.73 5.13 4.26
CA PRO A 133 19.27 4.83 2.91
C PRO A 133 18.62 3.43 2.84
N VAL A 134 17.45 3.37 2.17
CA VAL A 134 16.73 2.13 1.88
C VAL A 134 16.81 1.86 0.38
N VAL A 135 17.12 0.61 0.02
CA VAL A 135 16.99 0.08 -1.35
C VAL A 135 15.98 -1.05 -1.31
N ALA A 136 15.01 -1.03 -2.21
CA ALA A 136 13.93 -2.02 -2.25
C ALA A 136 14.11 -3.01 -3.41
N VAL A 137 13.80 -4.28 -3.17
CA VAL A 137 13.58 -5.31 -4.20
C VAL A 137 12.16 -5.81 -4.02
N LEU A 138 11.26 -5.37 -4.90
CA LEU A 138 9.84 -5.62 -4.80
C LEU A 138 9.47 -7.04 -5.23
N THR A 139 8.65 -7.71 -4.42
CA THR A 139 8.15 -9.06 -4.73
C THR A 139 6.63 -9.18 -4.78
N ASN A 140 5.91 -8.14 -4.36
CA ASN A 140 4.45 -8.08 -4.40
C ASN A 140 3.99 -6.66 -4.74
N ALA A 141 3.27 -6.52 -5.84
CA ALA A 141 2.63 -5.27 -6.24
C ALA A 141 1.36 -5.04 -5.38
N ALA A 142 1.34 -3.97 -4.61
CA ALA A 142 0.23 -3.58 -3.73
C ALA A 142 0.36 -2.12 -3.28
N THR A 143 1.20 -1.87 -2.29
CA THR A 143 1.26 -0.62 -1.51
C THR A 143 1.99 0.54 -2.18
N GLY A 144 2.81 0.31 -3.22
CA GLY A 144 3.68 1.37 -3.77
C GLY A 144 4.81 1.84 -2.84
N SER A 145 5.01 1.18 -1.69
CA SER A 145 6.00 1.59 -0.68
C SER A 145 7.43 1.69 -1.22
N GLU A 146 7.73 1.02 -2.31
CA GLU A 146 9.02 1.13 -3.00
C GLU A 146 9.28 2.53 -3.59
N MET A 147 8.24 3.34 -3.82
CA MET A 147 8.34 4.68 -4.43
C MET A 147 7.69 5.81 -3.62
N ASP A 148 7.14 5.54 -2.44
CA ASP A 148 6.46 6.55 -1.63
C ASP A 148 7.26 7.02 -0.43
N ALA A 149 6.77 8.09 0.23
CA ALA A 149 7.35 8.71 1.42
C ALA A 149 6.78 8.15 2.74
N TRP A 150 5.98 7.09 2.70
CA TRP A 150 5.25 6.60 3.86
C TRP A 150 5.66 5.18 4.24
N CYS A 151 5.48 4.85 5.51
CA CYS A 151 5.44 3.47 6.00
C CYS A 151 4.38 3.35 7.09
N VAL A 152 3.70 2.21 7.14
CA VAL A 152 2.66 1.95 8.12
C VAL A 152 3.15 0.93 9.13
N ILE A 153 3.15 1.30 10.40
CA ILE A 153 3.69 0.50 11.50
C ILE A 153 2.58 0.19 12.50
N SER A 154 2.52 -1.06 12.95
CA SER A 154 1.53 -1.52 13.92
C SER A 154 2.11 -1.65 15.32
N ASN A 155 1.31 -1.24 16.31
CA ASN A 155 1.53 -1.51 17.73
C ASN A 155 0.40 -2.40 18.25
N MET A 156 0.72 -3.66 18.54
CA MET A 156 -0.27 -4.65 18.99
C MET A 156 -0.63 -4.48 20.46
N ASP A 157 0.17 -3.74 21.24
CA ASP A 157 -0.12 -3.51 22.66
C ASP A 157 -1.24 -2.47 22.84
N THR A 158 -1.38 -1.58 21.85
CA THR A 158 -2.38 -0.49 21.83
C THR A 158 -3.47 -0.68 20.77
N ASN A 159 -3.37 -1.72 19.92
CA ASN A 159 -4.21 -1.95 18.73
C ASN A 159 -4.22 -0.73 17.80
N GLU A 160 -3.05 -0.24 17.43
CA GLU A 160 -2.88 0.89 16.53
C GLU A 160 -2.08 0.48 15.29
N LYS A 161 -2.49 0.99 14.12
CA LYS A 161 -1.78 0.87 12.84
C LYS A 161 -1.76 2.25 12.20
N ILE A 162 -0.59 2.91 12.26
CA ILE A 162 -0.45 4.34 11.92
C ILE A 162 0.65 4.54 10.88
N GLY A 163 0.41 5.49 9.98
CA GLY A 163 1.38 5.93 8.97
C GLY A 163 2.45 6.84 9.55
N LEU A 164 3.71 6.60 9.20
CA LEU A 164 4.85 7.49 9.42
C LEU A 164 5.31 8.04 8.08
N GLY A 165 5.34 9.35 7.93
CA GLY A 165 5.73 10.03 6.69
C GLY A 165 7.06 10.76 6.77
N GLY A 166 7.72 10.94 5.62
CA GLY A 166 8.94 11.73 5.54
C GLY A 166 9.69 11.59 4.21
N ASP A 167 10.23 12.71 3.70
CA ASP A 167 11.00 12.68 2.44
C ASP A 167 12.22 11.75 2.52
N ALA A 168 12.78 11.60 3.72
CA ALA A 168 13.91 10.71 3.95
C ALA A 168 13.55 9.22 3.84
N LEU A 169 12.26 8.87 3.94
CA LEU A 169 11.75 7.50 3.86
C LEU A 169 11.56 7.01 2.42
N ILE A 170 11.56 7.91 1.42
CA ILE A 170 11.53 7.49 0.02
C ILE A 170 12.77 6.61 -0.24
N PRO A 171 12.60 5.37 -0.72
CA PRO A 171 13.72 4.52 -1.08
C PRO A 171 14.66 5.21 -2.07
N LYS A 172 15.94 4.93 -2.00
CA LYS A 172 16.95 5.49 -2.90
C LYS A 172 16.95 4.80 -4.26
N ALA A 173 16.50 3.55 -4.28
CA ALA A 173 16.27 2.78 -5.49
C ALA A 173 15.28 1.64 -5.24
N ALA A 174 14.45 1.36 -6.26
CA ALA A 174 13.56 0.23 -6.33
C ALA A 174 13.98 -0.72 -7.46
N PHE A 175 14.05 -2.01 -7.19
CA PHE A 175 14.29 -3.06 -8.18
C PHE A 175 13.00 -3.85 -8.38
N GLU A 176 12.41 -3.67 -9.56
CA GLU A 176 11.11 -4.21 -9.93
C GLU A 176 11.27 -5.20 -11.09
N ASN A 177 11.34 -6.49 -10.76
CA ASN A 177 11.25 -7.55 -11.76
C ASN A 177 9.94 -8.31 -11.61
N PRO A 178 9.01 -8.21 -12.57
CA PRO A 178 7.73 -8.90 -12.54
C PRO A 178 7.82 -10.40 -12.22
N GLU A 179 8.91 -11.07 -12.59
CA GLU A 179 9.14 -12.49 -12.30
C GLU A 179 9.21 -12.79 -10.79
N PHE A 180 9.56 -11.82 -9.96
CA PHE A 180 9.61 -12.00 -8.50
C PHE A 180 8.23 -12.19 -7.88
N SER A 181 7.18 -11.81 -8.60
CA SER A 181 5.79 -11.99 -8.19
C SER A 181 5.12 -13.27 -8.74
N PHE A 182 5.79 -14.07 -9.59
CA PHE A 182 5.21 -15.26 -10.21
C PHE A 182 4.79 -16.33 -9.20
N THR A 183 5.47 -16.40 -8.07
CA THR A 183 5.20 -17.39 -7.01
C THR A 183 4.23 -16.87 -5.92
N LEU A 184 3.66 -15.68 -6.11
CA LEU A 184 2.65 -15.18 -5.19
C LEU A 184 1.39 -16.05 -5.23
N PRO A 185 0.82 -16.40 -4.06
CA PRO A 185 -0.51 -17.00 -4.02
C PRO A 185 -1.56 -16.10 -4.69
N ALA A 186 -2.56 -16.72 -5.33
CA ALA A 186 -3.66 -15.99 -5.97
C ALA A 186 -4.34 -15.00 -5.01
N TYR A 187 -4.55 -15.40 -3.76
CA TYR A 187 -5.10 -14.54 -2.71
C TYR A 187 -4.27 -13.26 -2.50
N GLN A 188 -2.94 -13.35 -2.44
CA GLN A 188 -2.08 -12.19 -2.28
C GLN A 188 -2.07 -11.29 -3.53
N THR A 189 -2.17 -11.89 -4.72
CA THR A 189 -2.33 -11.14 -5.98
C THR A 189 -3.67 -10.39 -5.99
N ALA A 190 -4.76 -11.01 -5.55
CA ALA A 190 -6.08 -10.40 -5.47
C ALA A 190 -6.12 -9.25 -4.48
N CYS A 191 -5.61 -9.47 -3.25
CA CYS A 191 -5.52 -8.43 -2.22
C CYS A 191 -4.66 -7.25 -2.69
N GLY A 192 -3.47 -7.52 -3.26
CA GLY A 192 -2.58 -6.46 -3.74
C GLY A 192 -3.19 -5.66 -4.89
N ALA A 193 -3.89 -6.32 -5.80
CA ALA A 193 -4.57 -5.64 -6.90
C ALA A 193 -5.72 -4.74 -6.41
N PHE A 194 -6.50 -5.20 -5.44
CA PHE A 194 -7.56 -4.36 -4.87
C PHE A 194 -6.98 -3.19 -4.07
N ASP A 195 -5.85 -3.38 -3.40
CA ASP A 195 -5.11 -2.35 -2.70
C ASP A 195 -4.66 -1.24 -3.66
N ILE A 196 -4.01 -1.60 -4.79
CA ILE A 196 -3.63 -0.63 -5.85
C ILE A 196 -4.86 0.15 -6.36
N PHE A 197 -5.94 -0.57 -6.65
CA PHE A 197 -7.19 0.03 -7.13
C PHE A 197 -7.74 1.04 -6.11
N ASN A 198 -7.76 0.64 -4.84
CA ASN A 198 -8.35 1.44 -3.77
C ASN A 198 -7.47 2.63 -3.39
N HIS A 199 -6.14 2.53 -3.46
CA HIS A 199 -5.26 3.69 -3.29
C HIS A 199 -5.63 4.83 -4.23
N VAL A 200 -5.88 4.52 -5.51
CA VAL A 200 -6.25 5.55 -6.46
C VAL A 200 -7.69 6.04 -6.23
N LEU A 201 -8.63 5.12 -5.99
CA LEU A 201 -10.04 5.43 -5.81
C LEU A 201 -10.29 6.29 -4.58
N ASP A 202 -9.76 5.85 -3.45
CA ASP A 202 -10.03 6.39 -2.12
C ASP A 202 -9.20 7.64 -1.83
N ASN A 203 -7.90 7.58 -2.12
CA ASN A 203 -6.99 8.66 -1.75
C ASN A 203 -7.10 9.88 -2.67
N TYR A 204 -7.49 9.70 -3.94
CA TYR A 204 -7.46 10.78 -4.93
C TYR A 204 -8.76 10.96 -5.70
N TYR A 205 -9.25 9.89 -6.34
CA TYR A 205 -10.35 9.97 -7.30
C TYR A 205 -11.67 10.40 -6.66
N LEU A 206 -11.98 9.87 -5.47
CA LEU A 206 -13.17 10.21 -4.68
C LEU A 206 -12.83 10.98 -3.39
N ALA A 207 -11.66 11.58 -3.32
CA ALA A 207 -11.26 12.39 -2.16
C ALA A 207 -12.01 13.73 -2.06
N GLY A 208 -12.46 14.26 -3.20
CA GLY A 208 -13.17 15.53 -3.29
C GLY A 208 -13.47 15.90 -4.74
N GLU A 209 -13.82 17.17 -5.00
CA GLU A 209 -14.02 17.63 -6.37
C GLU A 209 -12.70 17.63 -7.16
N ALA A 210 -12.62 16.76 -8.17
CA ALA A 210 -11.50 16.70 -9.08
C ALA A 210 -11.59 17.84 -10.11
N THR A 211 -10.58 18.71 -10.11
CA THR A 211 -10.53 19.87 -10.99
C THR A 211 -9.32 19.87 -11.92
N PHE A 212 -8.59 18.76 -12.03
CA PHE A 212 -7.42 18.62 -12.87
C PHE A 212 -7.57 17.39 -13.80
N ASP A 213 -8.18 17.59 -14.97
CA ASP A 213 -8.56 16.53 -15.90
C ASP A 213 -7.41 15.59 -16.26
N MET A 214 -6.19 16.11 -16.49
CA MET A 214 -5.03 15.30 -16.83
C MET A 214 -4.72 14.27 -15.73
N VAL A 215 -4.72 14.68 -14.48
CA VAL A 215 -4.44 13.79 -13.34
C VAL A 215 -5.60 12.82 -13.14
N LEU A 216 -6.83 13.28 -13.29
CA LEU A 216 -8.03 12.43 -13.21
C LEU A 216 -7.99 11.30 -14.25
N GLU A 217 -7.61 11.60 -15.51
CA GLU A 217 -7.47 10.58 -16.55
C GLU A 217 -6.32 9.61 -16.27
N MET A 218 -5.23 10.07 -15.65
CA MET A 218 -4.14 9.20 -15.20
C MET A 218 -4.60 8.26 -14.08
N GLN A 219 -5.37 8.74 -13.11
CA GLN A 219 -6.00 7.94 -12.06
C GLN A 219 -6.88 6.84 -12.65
N GLU A 220 -7.75 7.21 -13.59
CA GLU A 220 -8.61 6.26 -14.31
C GLU A 220 -7.79 5.22 -15.10
N ALA A 221 -6.69 5.64 -15.73
CA ALA A 221 -5.83 4.73 -16.48
C ALA A 221 -5.16 3.68 -15.59
N VAL A 222 -4.71 4.04 -14.40
CA VAL A 222 -4.15 3.09 -13.42
C VAL A 222 -5.22 2.11 -12.95
N MET A 223 -6.41 2.58 -12.56
CA MET A 223 -7.51 1.70 -12.16
C MET A 223 -7.95 0.77 -13.30
N ARG A 224 -8.05 1.25 -14.54
CA ARG A 224 -8.34 0.40 -15.72
C ARG A 224 -7.28 -0.67 -15.93
N ALA A 225 -6.01 -0.35 -15.75
CA ALA A 225 -4.93 -1.33 -15.87
C ALA A 225 -5.08 -2.45 -14.82
N VAL A 226 -5.40 -2.10 -13.58
CA VAL A 226 -5.65 -3.07 -12.52
C VAL A 226 -6.85 -3.98 -12.85
N VAL A 227 -8.00 -3.39 -13.22
CA VAL A 227 -9.21 -4.15 -13.59
C VAL A 227 -8.95 -5.09 -14.78
N LYS A 228 -8.17 -4.65 -15.77
CA LYS A 228 -7.82 -5.43 -16.96
C LYS A 228 -6.84 -6.57 -16.67
N TRP A 229 -5.76 -6.29 -15.94
CA TRP A 229 -4.63 -7.20 -15.88
C TRP A 229 -4.68 -8.18 -14.69
N THR A 230 -5.46 -7.87 -13.64
CA THR A 230 -5.55 -8.78 -12.49
C THR A 230 -6.18 -10.13 -12.84
N PRO A 231 -7.30 -10.21 -13.58
CA PRO A 231 -7.86 -11.51 -14.00
C PRO A 231 -6.86 -12.34 -14.81
N VAL A 232 -6.04 -11.69 -15.64
CA VAL A 232 -4.98 -12.37 -16.41
C VAL A 232 -3.91 -12.92 -15.47
N ALA A 233 -3.43 -12.11 -14.52
CA ALA A 233 -2.41 -12.53 -13.55
C ALA A 233 -2.89 -13.65 -12.60
N LEU A 234 -4.19 -13.68 -12.28
CA LEU A 234 -4.79 -14.77 -11.48
C LEU A 234 -4.89 -16.07 -12.26
N LYS A 235 -5.27 -16.00 -13.54
CA LYS A 235 -5.40 -17.17 -14.42
C LYS A 235 -4.03 -17.70 -14.89
N GLU A 236 -3.09 -16.79 -15.14
CA GLU A 236 -1.77 -17.06 -15.69
C GLU A 236 -0.72 -16.43 -14.76
N PRO A 237 -0.38 -17.05 -13.60
CA PRO A 237 0.48 -16.44 -12.58
C PRO A 237 1.86 -15.99 -13.07
N GLU A 238 2.39 -16.63 -14.13
CA GLU A 238 3.68 -16.35 -14.74
C GLU A 238 3.57 -15.45 -15.99
N ASN A 239 2.40 -14.85 -16.26
CA ASN A 239 2.23 -13.89 -17.34
C ASN A 239 3.00 -12.60 -17.04
N TYR A 240 4.15 -12.44 -17.69
CA TYR A 240 5.06 -11.32 -17.44
C TYR A 240 4.40 -9.97 -17.68
N GLU A 241 3.60 -9.84 -18.75
CA GLU A 241 2.96 -8.58 -19.11
C GLU A 241 1.92 -8.18 -18.06
N ALA A 242 1.10 -9.13 -17.60
CA ALA A 242 0.14 -8.89 -16.54
C ALA A 242 0.83 -8.46 -15.23
N ARG A 243 1.87 -9.20 -14.82
CA ARG A 243 2.64 -8.85 -13.61
C ARG A 243 3.36 -7.51 -13.74
N ALA A 244 3.89 -7.20 -14.92
CA ALA A 244 4.56 -5.91 -15.19
C ALA A 244 3.59 -4.73 -15.09
N ASN A 245 2.39 -4.86 -15.67
CA ASN A 245 1.38 -3.80 -15.58
C ASN A 245 0.89 -3.59 -14.15
N LEU A 246 0.67 -4.66 -13.37
CA LEU A 246 0.28 -4.54 -11.97
C LEU A 246 1.41 -3.96 -11.10
N MET A 247 2.65 -4.38 -11.33
CA MET A 247 3.81 -3.86 -10.59
C MET A 247 3.99 -2.37 -10.83
N TRP A 248 3.95 -1.93 -12.08
CA TRP A 248 4.05 -0.52 -12.39
C TRP A 248 2.84 0.29 -11.91
N ALA A 249 1.62 -0.27 -11.98
CA ALA A 249 0.42 0.35 -11.42
C ALA A 249 0.53 0.58 -9.90
N SER A 250 1.12 -0.37 -9.17
CA SER A 250 1.39 -0.25 -7.73
C SER A 250 2.27 0.97 -7.43
N SER A 251 3.42 1.07 -8.11
CA SER A 251 4.36 2.17 -7.92
C SER A 251 3.75 3.51 -8.30
N MET A 252 2.97 3.58 -9.40
CA MET A 252 2.31 4.80 -9.84
C MET A 252 1.18 5.24 -8.91
N ALA A 253 0.53 4.31 -8.20
CA ALA A 253 -0.61 4.62 -7.34
C ALA A 253 -0.25 5.51 -6.14
N LEU A 254 0.99 5.44 -5.61
CA LEU A 254 1.39 6.17 -4.41
C LEU A 254 2.69 6.99 -4.52
N ASN A 255 3.25 7.17 -5.72
CA ASN A 255 4.47 7.96 -5.90
C ASN A 255 4.24 9.49 -5.96
N SER A 256 3.08 9.96 -5.53
CA SER A 256 2.64 11.35 -5.49
C SER A 256 2.36 12.01 -6.84
N ILE A 257 2.41 11.29 -7.97
CA ILE A 257 2.04 11.87 -9.27
C ILE A 257 0.52 12.00 -9.43
N LEU A 258 -0.24 11.07 -8.82
CA LEU A 258 -1.68 11.01 -8.96
C LEU A 258 -2.44 11.91 -7.97
N ASP A 259 -1.75 12.48 -6.98
CA ASP A 259 -2.32 13.50 -6.09
C ASP A 259 -2.01 14.93 -6.52
N ALA A 260 -1.20 15.10 -7.59
CA ALA A 260 -0.77 16.39 -8.08
C ALA A 260 -1.94 17.33 -8.40
N GLY A 261 -2.08 18.39 -7.62
CA GLY A 261 -3.14 19.40 -7.80
C GLY A 261 -4.55 18.94 -7.41
N THR A 262 -4.69 17.80 -6.74
CA THR A 262 -5.98 17.26 -6.27
C THR A 262 -6.14 17.41 -4.76
N VAL A 263 -7.24 16.92 -4.20
CA VAL A 263 -7.44 16.74 -2.77
C VAL A 263 -6.99 15.32 -2.42
N HIS A 264 -6.38 15.15 -1.25
CA HIS A 264 -6.03 13.85 -0.70
C HIS A 264 -6.93 13.53 0.49
N ALA A 265 -7.50 12.35 0.50
CA ALA A 265 -8.26 11.79 1.62
C ALA A 265 -8.02 10.27 1.63
N CYS A 266 -8.45 9.58 2.67
CA CYS A 266 -8.28 8.13 2.75
C CYS A 266 -9.34 7.46 3.65
N PRO A 267 -10.65 7.67 3.37
CA PRO A 267 -11.70 7.16 4.23
C PRO A 267 -11.69 5.63 4.36
N CYS A 268 -11.57 4.88 3.27
CA CYS A 268 -11.51 3.41 3.34
C CYS A 268 -10.22 2.91 4.00
N HIS A 269 -9.08 3.50 3.66
CA HIS A 269 -7.81 3.13 4.27
C HIS A 269 -7.80 3.41 5.78
N GLY A 270 -8.32 4.56 6.21
CA GLY A 270 -8.45 4.86 7.65
C GLY A 270 -9.29 3.81 8.38
N MET A 271 -10.47 3.48 7.85
CA MET A 271 -11.34 2.44 8.41
C MET A 271 -10.67 1.05 8.38
N GLU A 272 -9.92 0.72 7.32
CA GLU A 272 -9.25 -0.57 7.22
C GLU A 272 -8.07 -0.69 8.17
N HIS A 273 -7.32 0.38 8.42
CA HIS A 273 -6.24 0.36 9.41
C HIS A 273 -6.74 -0.06 10.78
N GLU A 274 -7.94 0.35 11.18
CA GLU A 274 -8.58 -0.10 12.41
C GLU A 274 -8.90 -1.61 12.36
N LEU A 275 -9.45 -2.12 11.25
CA LEU A 275 -9.69 -3.56 11.09
C LEU A 275 -8.38 -4.35 11.19
N SER A 276 -7.32 -3.91 10.54
CA SER A 276 -6.01 -4.54 10.63
C SER A 276 -5.40 -4.45 12.04
N ALA A 277 -5.58 -3.33 12.73
CA ALA A 277 -5.07 -3.11 14.08
C ALA A 277 -5.70 -4.06 15.11
N TYR A 278 -7.02 -4.26 15.03
CA TYR A 278 -7.77 -5.10 15.97
C TYR A 278 -7.77 -6.58 15.60
N TYR A 279 -7.79 -6.92 14.30
CA TYR A 279 -8.04 -8.29 13.84
C TYR A 279 -6.92 -8.88 12.98
N ASP A 280 -5.87 -8.10 12.70
CA ASP A 280 -4.70 -8.51 11.89
C ASP A 280 -5.07 -9.11 10.52
N ILE A 281 -6.11 -8.57 9.88
CA ILE A 281 -6.55 -9.04 8.57
C ILE A 281 -5.60 -8.56 7.46
N THR A 282 -5.66 -9.21 6.30
CA THR A 282 -4.92 -8.79 5.11
C THR A 282 -5.50 -7.47 4.59
N HIS A 283 -4.68 -6.42 4.53
CA HIS A 283 -5.06 -5.05 4.21
C HIS A 283 -5.96 -4.91 2.97
N GLY A 284 -5.52 -5.39 1.81
CA GLY A 284 -6.33 -5.32 0.58
C GLY A 284 -7.63 -6.12 0.63
N HIS A 285 -7.75 -7.13 1.53
CA HIS A 285 -9.02 -7.81 1.75
C HIS A 285 -9.99 -6.96 2.56
N GLY A 286 -9.50 -6.30 3.62
CA GLY A 286 -10.29 -5.34 4.39
C GLY A 286 -10.83 -4.21 3.52
N LEU A 287 -9.98 -3.64 2.66
CA LEU A 287 -10.38 -2.64 1.67
C LEU A 287 -11.46 -3.17 0.70
N ALA A 288 -11.32 -4.40 0.21
CA ALA A 288 -12.30 -5.01 -0.70
C ALA A 288 -13.68 -5.16 -0.06
N ILE A 289 -13.74 -5.49 1.23
CA ILE A 289 -15.00 -5.56 1.97
C ILE A 289 -15.59 -4.16 2.20
N LEU A 290 -14.78 -3.20 2.61
CA LEU A 290 -15.22 -1.85 2.98
C LEU A 290 -15.71 -1.03 1.77
N THR A 291 -14.95 -1.03 0.69
CA THR A 291 -15.12 -0.07 -0.41
C THR A 291 -16.52 -0.07 -1.04
N PRO A 292 -17.14 -1.20 -1.43
CA PRO A 292 -18.49 -1.19 -1.98
C PRO A 292 -19.56 -0.69 -0.97
N ARG A 293 -19.36 -0.95 0.32
CA ARG A 293 -20.27 -0.52 1.40
C ARG A 293 -20.13 0.98 1.66
N TRP A 294 -18.88 1.47 1.70
CA TRP A 294 -18.61 2.89 1.78
C TRP A 294 -19.25 3.64 0.61
N LEU A 295 -19.02 3.21 -0.63
CA LEU A 295 -19.62 3.81 -1.82
C LEU A 295 -21.15 3.82 -1.75
N THR A 296 -21.75 2.71 -1.29
CA THR A 296 -23.21 2.62 -1.09
C THR A 296 -23.69 3.61 -0.02
N TYR A 297 -22.96 3.76 1.06
CA TYR A 297 -23.31 4.63 2.19
C TYR A 297 -23.22 6.11 1.83
N ILE A 298 -22.19 6.50 1.07
CA ILE A 298 -22.01 7.92 0.67
C ILE A 298 -22.84 8.33 -0.54
N LEU A 299 -23.48 7.39 -1.25
CA LEU A 299 -24.25 7.68 -2.46
C LEU A 299 -25.43 8.61 -2.18
N ASN A 300 -25.45 9.76 -2.84
CA ASN A 300 -26.53 10.73 -2.89
C ASN A 300 -26.45 11.53 -4.20
N ASP A 301 -27.30 12.52 -4.40
CA ASP A 301 -27.35 13.32 -5.63
C ASP A 301 -26.02 14.11 -5.88
N GLU A 302 -25.28 14.47 -4.82
CA GLU A 302 -24.03 15.24 -4.92
C GLU A 302 -22.85 14.33 -5.27
N THR A 303 -22.79 13.11 -4.72
CA THR A 303 -21.69 12.15 -4.93
C THR A 303 -21.89 11.26 -6.15
N ALA A 304 -23.14 11.07 -6.59
CA ALA A 304 -23.49 10.21 -7.72
C ALA A 304 -22.73 10.52 -9.02
N PRO A 305 -22.48 11.79 -9.42
CA PRO A 305 -21.74 12.07 -10.66
C PRO A 305 -20.33 11.49 -10.69
N ALA A 306 -19.56 11.60 -9.60
CA ALA A 306 -18.21 11.07 -9.51
C ALA A 306 -18.20 9.53 -9.52
N ILE A 307 -19.12 8.90 -8.79
CA ILE A 307 -19.28 7.44 -8.74
C ILE A 307 -19.76 6.90 -10.10
N CYS A 308 -20.70 7.58 -10.76
CA CYS A 308 -21.16 7.19 -12.10
C CYS A 308 -20.00 7.22 -13.12
N ARG A 309 -19.18 8.29 -13.09
CA ARG A 309 -17.99 8.42 -13.96
C ARG A 309 -17.02 7.24 -13.77
N LEU A 310 -16.80 6.77 -12.54
CA LEU A 310 -15.98 5.56 -12.27
C LEU A 310 -16.47 4.36 -13.07
N GLY A 311 -17.78 4.13 -13.09
CA GLY A 311 -18.39 3.03 -13.87
C GLY A 311 -18.13 3.16 -15.36
N GLU A 312 -18.34 4.35 -15.92
CA GLU A 312 -18.17 4.63 -17.35
C GLU A 312 -16.71 4.51 -17.79
N THR A 313 -15.80 5.14 -17.03
CA THR A 313 -14.40 5.32 -17.47
C THR A 313 -13.47 4.20 -17.06
N VAL A 314 -13.72 3.54 -15.93
CA VAL A 314 -12.87 2.46 -15.41
C VAL A 314 -13.41 1.08 -15.77
N PHE A 315 -14.72 0.87 -15.62
CA PHE A 315 -15.36 -0.41 -15.89
C PHE A 315 -15.98 -0.51 -17.29
N GLY A 316 -16.02 0.60 -18.05
CA GLY A 316 -16.56 0.64 -19.41
C GLY A 316 -18.09 0.43 -19.48
N LEU A 317 -18.80 0.80 -18.43
CA LEU A 317 -20.26 0.75 -18.41
C LEU A 317 -20.86 1.76 -19.40
N GLU A 318 -21.99 1.41 -20.00
CA GLU A 318 -22.71 2.33 -20.86
C GLU A 318 -23.27 3.54 -20.05
N LYS A 319 -23.28 4.70 -20.68
CA LYS A 319 -23.83 5.91 -20.06
C LYS A 319 -25.30 5.69 -19.67
N SER A 320 -25.58 5.89 -18.39
CA SER A 320 -26.94 5.83 -17.88
C SER A 320 -27.72 7.11 -18.20
N GLY A 321 -29.00 6.99 -18.52
CA GLY A 321 -29.93 8.14 -18.61
C GLY A 321 -30.24 8.78 -17.25
N ASN A 322 -29.90 8.10 -16.14
CA ASN A 322 -30.00 8.56 -14.77
C ASN A 322 -28.67 8.38 -14.04
N VAL A 323 -28.12 9.47 -13.53
CA VAL A 323 -26.80 9.50 -12.89
C VAL A 323 -26.74 8.62 -11.63
N VAL A 324 -27.79 8.61 -10.83
CA VAL A 324 -27.87 7.77 -9.61
C VAL A 324 -27.91 6.29 -9.96
N ASP A 325 -28.63 5.91 -11.02
CA ASP A 325 -28.66 4.52 -11.48
C ASP A 325 -27.31 4.11 -12.08
N GLY A 326 -26.63 5.01 -12.80
CA GLY A 326 -25.25 4.81 -13.25
C GLY A 326 -24.27 4.63 -12.09
N ALA A 327 -24.41 5.41 -11.02
CA ALA A 327 -23.59 5.27 -9.82
C ALA A 327 -23.83 3.92 -9.11
N LYS A 328 -25.09 3.47 -9.00
CA LYS A 328 -25.39 2.13 -8.45
C LYS A 328 -24.76 1.02 -9.30
N ALA A 329 -24.82 1.13 -10.62
CA ALA A 329 -24.17 0.17 -11.51
C ALA A 329 -22.63 0.17 -11.35
N ALA A 330 -22.02 1.33 -11.11
CA ALA A 330 -20.59 1.44 -10.81
C ALA A 330 -20.24 0.77 -9.48
N ILE A 331 -21.03 0.94 -8.43
CA ILE A 331 -20.85 0.26 -7.13
C ILE A 331 -20.93 -1.25 -7.29
N GLU A 332 -21.90 -1.73 -8.05
CA GLU A 332 -22.02 -3.16 -8.35
C GLU A 332 -20.80 -3.68 -9.13
N ALA A 333 -20.28 -2.91 -10.08
CA ALA A 333 -19.07 -3.27 -10.82
C ALA A 333 -17.83 -3.37 -9.90
N VAL A 334 -17.66 -2.46 -8.93
CA VAL A 334 -16.61 -2.54 -7.90
C VAL A 334 -16.80 -3.78 -7.03
N SER A 335 -18.02 -4.06 -6.60
CA SER A 335 -18.37 -5.25 -5.80
C SER A 335 -18.06 -6.54 -6.55
N SER A 336 -18.51 -6.65 -7.81
CA SER A 336 -18.26 -7.81 -8.67
C SER A 336 -16.76 -7.98 -8.98
N PHE A 337 -16.02 -6.90 -9.18
CA PHE A 337 -14.57 -6.96 -9.30
C PHE A 337 -13.93 -7.59 -8.04
N ALA A 338 -14.28 -7.11 -6.86
CA ALA A 338 -13.72 -7.60 -5.60
C ALA A 338 -14.08 -9.08 -5.32
N PHE A 339 -15.35 -9.46 -5.49
CA PHE A 339 -15.85 -10.72 -4.97
C PHE A 339 -16.00 -11.80 -6.05
N ASP A 340 -16.49 -11.44 -7.24
CA ASP A 340 -16.67 -12.43 -8.32
C ASP A 340 -15.37 -12.61 -9.14
N THR A 341 -14.66 -11.53 -9.43
CA THR A 341 -13.46 -11.56 -10.26
C THR A 341 -12.22 -11.93 -9.46
N LEU A 342 -12.00 -11.27 -8.31
CA LEU A 342 -10.83 -11.53 -7.45
C LEU A 342 -11.06 -12.69 -6.48
N GLY A 343 -12.30 -13.10 -6.24
CA GLY A 343 -12.66 -14.22 -5.37
C GLY A 343 -12.41 -13.96 -3.88
N LEU A 344 -12.43 -12.69 -3.47
CA LEU A 344 -12.29 -12.32 -2.06
C LEU A 344 -13.60 -12.56 -1.30
N GLU A 345 -13.52 -12.94 -0.03
CA GLU A 345 -14.70 -13.14 0.81
C GLU A 345 -15.39 -11.79 1.07
N PRO A 346 -16.71 -11.65 0.85
CA PRO A 346 -17.38 -10.36 0.89
C PRO A 346 -17.78 -9.88 2.28
N SER A 347 -17.55 -10.63 3.35
CA SER A 347 -18.14 -10.37 4.65
C SER A 347 -17.13 -10.48 5.79
N LEU A 348 -17.15 -9.51 6.70
CA LEU A 348 -16.35 -9.53 7.95
C LEU A 348 -16.76 -10.70 8.85
N SER A 349 -18.07 -11.04 8.91
CA SER A 349 -18.57 -12.17 9.68
C SER A 349 -17.94 -13.50 9.25
N LYS A 350 -17.68 -13.69 7.95
CA LYS A 350 -17.01 -14.86 7.42
C LYS A 350 -15.53 -14.95 7.80
N LEU A 351 -14.92 -13.80 8.13
CA LEU A 351 -13.57 -13.71 8.67
C LEU A 351 -13.55 -13.84 10.21
N GLY A 352 -14.70 -14.06 10.85
CA GLY A 352 -14.82 -14.18 12.30
C GLY A 352 -14.84 -12.85 13.03
N ILE A 353 -15.11 -11.74 12.32
CA ILE A 353 -15.17 -10.40 12.90
C ILE A 353 -16.63 -10.03 13.15
N ASP A 354 -16.93 -9.55 14.35
CA ASP A 354 -18.22 -9.08 14.80
C ASP A 354 -18.21 -7.58 15.16
N GLU A 355 -19.34 -7.05 15.63
CA GLU A 355 -19.49 -5.63 15.95
C GLU A 355 -18.84 -5.17 17.26
N THR A 356 -18.16 -6.06 18.00
CA THR A 356 -17.67 -5.80 19.37
C THR A 356 -16.78 -4.54 19.45
N HIS A 357 -15.94 -4.30 18.49
CA HIS A 357 -14.98 -3.19 18.49
C HIS A 357 -15.33 -2.04 17.54
N PHE A 358 -16.41 -2.13 16.76
CA PHE A 358 -16.73 -1.15 15.72
C PHE A 358 -16.85 0.28 16.24
N LYS A 359 -17.41 0.46 17.43
CA LYS A 359 -17.51 1.80 18.04
C LYS A 359 -16.14 2.36 18.41
N ALA A 360 -15.29 1.58 19.08
CA ALA A 360 -13.95 2.01 19.46
C ALA A 360 -13.09 2.34 18.23
N MET A 361 -13.15 1.50 17.20
CA MET A 361 -12.49 1.71 15.92
C MET A 361 -12.98 3.01 15.24
N ALA A 362 -14.29 3.23 15.20
CA ALA A 362 -14.88 4.43 14.61
C ALA A 362 -14.51 5.70 15.40
N GLU A 363 -14.50 5.65 16.73
CA GLU A 363 -14.08 6.78 17.58
C GLU A 363 -12.60 7.12 17.33
N HIS A 364 -11.73 6.10 17.19
CA HIS A 364 -10.30 6.30 16.96
C HIS A 364 -10.02 6.90 15.56
N VAL A 365 -10.57 6.31 14.50
CA VAL A 365 -10.32 6.80 13.12
C VAL A 365 -10.93 8.19 12.85
N CYS A 366 -12.06 8.51 13.48
CA CYS A 366 -12.71 9.82 13.32
C CYS A 366 -12.01 10.91 14.13
N GLY A 367 -11.39 10.58 15.27
CA GLY A 367 -10.86 11.59 16.18
C GLY A 367 -11.90 12.68 16.50
N GLU A 368 -11.45 13.93 16.60
CA GLU A 368 -12.34 15.09 16.85
C GLU A 368 -13.00 15.65 15.57
N SER A 369 -12.43 15.39 14.40
CA SER A 369 -12.81 16.07 13.14
C SER A 369 -13.63 15.21 12.18
N GLY A 370 -13.78 13.90 12.44
CA GLY A 370 -14.33 12.94 11.49
C GLY A 370 -13.37 12.61 10.35
N ILE A 371 -13.81 11.78 9.41
CA ILE A 371 -13.04 11.40 8.23
C ILE A 371 -13.42 12.32 7.07
N ILE A 372 -12.44 12.94 6.44
CA ILE A 372 -12.60 13.77 5.26
C ILE A 372 -12.69 12.89 4.00
N GLY A 373 -13.45 13.29 3.00
CA GLY A 373 -13.59 12.61 1.72
C GLY A 373 -14.65 13.29 0.85
N LEU A 374 -15.06 12.65 -0.24
CA LEU A 374 -16.12 13.13 -1.12
C LEU A 374 -17.41 13.44 -0.33
N ARG A 375 -17.66 12.68 0.71
CA ARG A 375 -18.61 12.97 1.80
C ARG A 375 -17.88 12.71 3.12
N SER A 376 -17.87 13.71 4.00
CA SER A 376 -17.29 13.56 5.35
C SER A 376 -18.12 12.57 6.19
N LEU A 377 -17.44 11.79 7.02
CA LEU A 377 -18.02 10.76 7.88
C LEU A 377 -17.77 11.08 9.34
N ASN A 378 -18.78 10.91 10.18
CA ASN A 378 -18.67 10.92 11.63
C ASN A 378 -18.63 9.51 12.20
N VAL A 379 -18.52 9.38 13.53
CA VAL A 379 -18.45 8.09 14.23
C VAL A 379 -19.63 7.18 13.90
N ASP A 380 -20.84 7.70 13.90
CA ASP A 380 -22.05 6.89 13.63
C ASP A 380 -22.08 6.41 12.17
N ASP A 381 -21.62 7.25 11.22
CA ASP A 381 -21.48 6.87 9.82
C ASP A 381 -20.52 5.69 9.66
N VAL A 382 -19.34 5.75 10.31
CA VAL A 382 -18.33 4.69 10.23
C VAL A 382 -18.82 3.39 10.87
N VAL A 383 -19.49 3.46 12.03
CA VAL A 383 -20.12 2.28 12.68
C VAL A 383 -21.14 1.64 11.74
N ASN A 384 -21.96 2.47 11.05
CA ASN A 384 -22.95 1.94 10.11
C ASN A 384 -22.28 1.27 8.90
N ILE A 385 -21.20 1.84 8.36
CA ILE A 385 -20.43 1.22 7.28
C ILE A 385 -19.87 -0.14 7.72
N TYR A 386 -19.24 -0.23 8.91
CA TYR A 386 -18.76 -1.51 9.44
C TYR A 386 -19.89 -2.54 9.59
N LYS A 387 -21.08 -2.13 10.07
CA LYS A 387 -22.24 -3.02 10.16
C LYS A 387 -22.72 -3.52 8.81
N MET A 388 -22.64 -2.70 7.77
CA MET A 388 -22.96 -3.14 6.40
C MET A 388 -21.95 -4.18 5.86
N CYS A 389 -20.78 -4.32 6.48
CA CYS A 389 -19.75 -5.28 6.10
C CYS A 389 -19.95 -6.66 6.77
N LEU A 390 -20.86 -6.82 7.72
CA LEU A 390 -21.18 -8.11 8.36
C LEU A 390 -22.01 -9.01 7.45
#